data_eb9f5d1b191b7a63384c42eb53472f40
#
_entry.id   eb9f5d1b191b7a63384c42eb53472f40
#
_cell.length_a   1.000
_cell.length_b   1.000
_cell.length_c   1.000
_cell.angle_alpha   90.00
_cell.angle_beta   90.00
_cell.angle_gamma   90.00
#
_symmetry.space_group_name_H-M   'P 1'
#
loop_
_entity.id
_entity.type
_entity.pdbx_description
1 polymer ?
#
loop_
_entity_poly.entity_id
_entity_poly.type
_entity_poly.pdbx_seq_one_letter_code
_entity_poly.pdbx_strand_id
1 'polypeptide(L)'
;GAGSAEGAVDAANIIKPALGRGEIRVVGATTLNEYRKYIEKDAALERRFQPVMVDEPSVEDTIAILRGLKERYEVFHGVKIQDGALIAAATLSDRYITDRFLPDKAIDLVDEACALVRTEIDSMPTELDVISRRITQYEIEEAALKKETDPMSLERLAQLRKEMAELREEFKAKKAQWDREKSAIGKVQKLREDLEQANAELERAQRQYDLEKAAQLQYGTIPELKKAIAAEEEAAGPNRHDSLLRDTITEEEIAKIIERWTGIPVARLMEGEREKLLHLE
;
A
#
# COMPACT_ATOMS: atom_id res chain seq x y z
N GLY A 1 -7.11 9.43 -31.64
CA GLY A 1 -8.08 10.40 -32.09
C GLY A 1 -9.12 10.74 -31.03
N ALA A 2 -9.28 12.00 -30.71
CA ALA A 2 -10.38 12.44 -29.85
C ALA A 2 -11.67 12.40 -30.69
N GLY A 3 -12.51 11.41 -30.44
CA GLY A 3 -13.81 11.22 -31.07
C GLY A 3 -13.83 10.13 -32.12
N SER A 4 -14.28 8.96 -31.72
CA SER A 4 -14.49 7.80 -32.60
C SER A 4 -15.85 7.81 -33.35
N ALA A 5 -16.60 8.92 -33.31
CA ALA A 5 -17.87 9.05 -34.00
C ALA A 5 -17.67 9.65 -35.40
N GLU A 6 -18.32 9.07 -36.41
CA GLU A 6 -18.41 9.66 -37.77
C GLU A 6 -18.97 11.08 -37.67
N GLY A 7 -18.15 12.08 -38.03
CA GLY A 7 -18.51 13.48 -37.97
C GLY A 7 -17.83 14.30 -36.85
N ALA A 8 -17.07 13.68 -35.93
CA ALA A 8 -16.27 14.42 -34.96
C ALA A 8 -15.10 15.12 -35.65
N VAL A 9 -14.89 16.41 -35.35
CA VAL A 9 -13.73 17.17 -35.84
C VAL A 9 -12.47 16.49 -35.32
N ASP A 10 -11.66 15.94 -36.20
CA ASP A 10 -10.43 15.29 -35.85
C ASP A 10 -9.46 16.33 -35.26
N ALA A 11 -9.23 16.28 -33.98
CA ALA A 11 -8.34 17.20 -33.25
C ALA A 11 -6.93 17.23 -33.90
N ALA A 12 -6.50 16.15 -34.55
CA ALA A 12 -5.24 16.10 -35.26
C ALA A 12 -5.23 17.13 -36.43
N ASN A 13 -6.34 17.30 -37.16
CA ASN A 13 -6.42 18.26 -38.24
C ASN A 13 -6.37 19.71 -37.80
N ILE A 14 -6.79 20.01 -36.58
CA ILE A 14 -6.68 21.37 -35.98
C ILE A 14 -5.24 21.67 -35.60
N ILE A 15 -4.52 20.67 -35.06
CA ILE A 15 -3.14 20.83 -34.56
C ILE A 15 -2.09 20.84 -35.66
N LYS A 16 -2.28 20.09 -36.75
CA LYS A 16 -1.35 19.97 -37.88
C LYS A 16 -0.83 21.32 -38.42
N PRO A 17 -1.65 22.35 -38.69
CA PRO A 17 -1.17 23.62 -39.19
C PRO A 17 -0.25 24.35 -38.19
N ALA A 18 -0.60 24.36 -36.89
CA ALA A 18 0.19 25.01 -35.84
C ALA A 18 1.53 24.30 -35.59
N LEU A 19 1.54 22.96 -35.65
CA LEU A 19 2.76 22.16 -35.64
C LEU A 19 3.63 22.45 -36.86
N GLY A 20 3.02 22.62 -38.03
CA GLY A 20 3.73 22.94 -39.29
C GLY A 20 4.42 24.29 -39.27
N ARG A 21 3.86 25.27 -38.56
CA ARG A 21 4.44 26.62 -38.39
C ARG A 21 5.40 26.73 -37.20
N GLY A 22 5.54 25.67 -36.42
CA GLY A 22 6.38 25.69 -35.21
C GLY A 22 5.80 26.52 -34.06
N GLU A 23 4.51 26.86 -34.11
CA GLU A 23 3.83 27.67 -33.08
C GLU A 23 3.63 26.93 -31.78
N ILE A 24 3.57 25.58 -31.86
CA ILE A 24 3.37 24.71 -30.71
C ILE A 24 4.41 23.61 -30.70
N ARG A 25 4.81 23.21 -29.48
CA ARG A 25 5.61 22.00 -29.21
C ARG A 25 4.70 21.00 -28.52
N VAL A 26 4.66 19.77 -29.02
CA VAL A 26 3.78 18.71 -28.50
C VAL A 26 4.64 17.49 -28.16
N VAL A 27 4.44 16.94 -26.99
CA VAL A 27 4.93 15.63 -26.61
C VAL A 27 3.70 14.75 -26.46
N GLY A 28 3.66 13.61 -27.14
CA GLY A 28 2.57 12.65 -27.10
C GLY A 28 3.08 11.30 -26.60
N ALA A 29 2.23 10.58 -25.89
CA ALA A 29 2.46 9.19 -25.52
C ALA A 29 1.38 8.32 -26.16
N THR A 30 1.77 7.16 -26.70
CA THR A 30 0.88 6.21 -27.35
C THR A 30 1.50 4.82 -27.36
N THR A 31 0.72 3.80 -27.67
CA THR A 31 1.24 2.45 -27.87
C THR A 31 1.82 2.28 -29.28
N LEU A 32 2.72 1.30 -29.45
CA LEU A 32 3.30 0.98 -30.76
C LEU A 32 2.24 0.67 -31.81
N ASN A 33 1.18 -0.03 -31.44
CA ASN A 33 0.09 -0.38 -32.35
C ASN A 33 -0.70 0.85 -32.81
N GLU A 34 -0.96 1.79 -31.90
CA GLU A 34 -1.64 3.05 -32.23
C GLU A 34 -0.74 3.98 -33.04
N TYR A 35 0.57 4.06 -32.70
CA TYR A 35 1.53 4.80 -33.49
C TYR A 35 1.56 4.35 -34.94
N ARG A 36 1.69 3.03 -35.20
CA ARG A 36 1.68 2.45 -36.54
C ARG A 36 0.36 2.68 -37.25
N LYS A 37 -0.75 2.63 -36.51
CA LYS A 37 -2.09 2.79 -37.11
C LYS A 37 -2.42 4.24 -37.46
N TYR A 38 -2.02 5.21 -36.66
CA TYR A 38 -2.51 6.58 -36.75
C TYR A 38 -1.44 7.62 -37.07
N ILE A 39 -0.19 7.42 -36.64
CA ILE A 39 0.89 8.40 -36.85
C ILE A 39 1.73 8.05 -38.08
N GLU A 40 2.24 6.83 -38.15
CA GLU A 40 3.09 6.37 -39.26
C GLU A 40 2.37 6.41 -40.64
N LYS A 41 1.05 6.21 -40.64
CA LYS A 41 0.25 6.30 -41.86
C LYS A 41 -0.07 7.73 -42.28
N ASP A 42 0.12 8.71 -41.44
CA ASP A 42 -0.11 10.12 -41.72
C ASP A 42 1.22 10.83 -41.97
N ALA A 43 1.62 10.96 -43.23
CA ALA A 43 2.88 11.57 -43.64
C ALA A 43 3.08 13.01 -43.09
N ALA A 44 1.99 13.70 -42.69
CA ALA A 44 2.08 15.04 -42.12
C ALA A 44 2.44 14.99 -40.64
N LEU A 45 2.05 13.95 -39.90
CA LEU A 45 2.41 13.74 -38.51
C LEU A 45 3.78 13.06 -38.40
N GLU A 46 4.04 12.03 -39.20
CA GLU A 46 5.31 11.27 -39.19
C GLU A 46 6.53 12.19 -39.32
N ARG A 47 6.48 13.17 -40.25
CA ARG A 47 7.58 14.11 -40.44
C ARG A 47 7.77 15.13 -39.34
N ARG A 48 6.83 15.25 -38.41
CA ARG A 48 6.81 16.27 -37.35
C ARG A 48 7.01 15.71 -35.96
N PHE A 49 6.91 14.40 -35.80
CA PHE A 49 7.16 13.72 -34.53
C PHE A 49 8.35 12.77 -34.68
N GLN A 50 9.32 12.93 -33.81
CA GLN A 50 10.40 11.97 -33.66
C GLN A 50 9.95 10.91 -32.64
N PRO A 51 9.88 9.62 -33.01
CA PRO A 51 9.55 8.57 -32.06
C PRO A 51 10.68 8.38 -31.06
N VAL A 52 10.30 8.28 -29.78
CA VAL A 52 11.19 7.90 -28.68
C VAL A 52 10.61 6.59 -28.12
N MET A 53 11.36 5.51 -28.30
CA MET A 53 10.98 4.21 -27.76
C MET A 53 11.22 4.22 -26.26
N VAL A 54 10.24 3.73 -25.52
CA VAL A 54 10.32 3.50 -24.06
C VAL A 54 10.11 2.01 -23.86
N ASP A 55 11.20 1.31 -23.66
CA ASP A 55 11.20 -0.13 -23.40
C ASP A 55 10.81 -0.45 -21.96
N GLU A 56 10.42 -1.68 -21.70
CA GLU A 56 10.15 -2.19 -20.36
C GLU A 56 11.46 -2.18 -19.56
N PRO A 57 11.46 -1.62 -18.33
CA PRO A 57 12.64 -1.61 -17.47
C PRO A 57 13.02 -3.02 -17.02
N SER A 58 14.30 -3.22 -16.70
CA SER A 58 14.76 -4.46 -16.07
C SER A 58 14.20 -4.62 -14.66
N VAL A 59 14.35 -5.82 -14.07
CA VAL A 59 13.99 -6.07 -12.68
C VAL A 59 14.79 -5.15 -11.74
N GLU A 60 16.09 -4.96 -12.01
CA GLU A 60 16.96 -4.09 -11.23
C GLU A 60 16.53 -2.63 -11.31
N ASP A 61 16.20 -2.14 -12.51
CA ASP A 61 15.68 -0.79 -12.71
C ASP A 61 14.34 -0.60 -11.99
N THR A 62 13.48 -1.63 -12.05
CA THR A 62 12.19 -1.63 -11.36
C THR A 62 12.36 -1.54 -9.85
N ILE A 63 13.31 -2.28 -9.25
CA ILE A 63 13.63 -2.17 -7.83
C ILE A 63 14.07 -0.73 -7.48
N ALA A 64 14.89 -0.12 -8.32
CA ALA A 64 15.32 1.27 -8.10
C ALA A 64 14.13 2.26 -8.16
N ILE A 65 13.21 2.06 -9.11
CA ILE A 65 11.97 2.84 -9.23
C ILE A 65 11.10 2.66 -7.97
N LEU A 66 10.87 1.42 -7.53
CA LEU A 66 10.09 1.12 -6.33
C LEU A 66 10.69 1.75 -5.07
N ARG A 67 12.02 1.71 -4.91
CA ARG A 67 12.72 2.40 -3.81
C ARG A 67 12.50 3.91 -3.84
N GLY A 68 12.47 4.51 -5.03
CA GLY A 68 12.15 5.93 -5.21
C GLY A 68 10.72 6.31 -4.88
N LEU A 69 9.78 5.35 -5.01
CA LEU A 69 8.36 5.54 -4.70
C LEU A 69 8.00 5.16 -3.25
N LYS A 70 8.85 4.39 -2.58
CA LYS A 70 8.60 3.80 -1.26
C LYS A 70 8.03 4.79 -0.25
N GLU A 71 8.71 5.92 -0.03
CA GLU A 71 8.30 6.90 0.98
C GLU A 71 6.89 7.44 0.73
N ARG A 72 6.52 7.66 -0.54
CA ARG A 72 5.18 8.14 -0.91
C ARG A 72 4.10 7.12 -0.59
N TYR A 73 4.34 5.84 -0.87
CA TYR A 73 3.41 4.76 -0.52
C TYR A 73 3.31 4.56 0.99
N GLU A 74 4.43 4.62 1.71
CA GLU A 74 4.46 4.54 3.18
C GLU A 74 3.63 5.66 3.83
N VAL A 75 3.73 6.88 3.31
CA VAL A 75 2.94 8.03 3.80
C VAL A 75 1.48 7.89 3.43
N PHE A 76 1.17 7.58 2.16
CA PHE A 76 -0.20 7.50 1.67
C PHE A 76 -1.03 6.43 2.39
N HIS A 77 -0.46 5.23 2.57
CA HIS A 77 -1.14 4.11 3.23
C HIS A 77 -0.91 4.06 4.75
N GLY A 78 0.07 4.79 5.28
CA GLY A 78 0.40 4.77 6.71
C GLY A 78 1.01 3.44 7.18
N VAL A 79 1.79 2.79 6.33
CA VAL A 79 2.43 1.50 6.57
C VAL A 79 3.94 1.60 6.35
N LYS A 80 4.70 0.58 6.76
CA LYS A 80 6.13 0.43 6.45
C LYS A 80 6.35 -0.62 5.39
N ILE A 81 7.27 -0.36 4.45
CA ILE A 81 7.62 -1.31 3.39
C ILE A 81 9.07 -1.74 3.59
N GLN A 82 9.31 -3.03 3.76
CA GLN A 82 10.67 -3.57 3.80
C GLN A 82 11.28 -3.60 2.40
N ASP A 83 12.61 -3.45 2.31
CA ASP A 83 13.31 -3.52 1.03
C ASP A 83 13.13 -4.89 0.35
N GLY A 84 13.09 -5.96 1.15
CA GLY A 84 12.78 -7.31 0.66
C GLY A 84 11.43 -7.40 -0.04
N ALA A 85 10.40 -6.68 0.42
CA ALA A 85 9.11 -6.63 -0.24
C ALA A 85 9.17 -5.98 -1.63
N LEU A 86 9.98 -4.93 -1.81
CA LEU A 86 10.19 -4.27 -3.11
C LEU A 86 10.92 -5.20 -4.09
N ILE A 87 11.95 -5.89 -3.60
CA ILE A 87 12.68 -6.89 -4.38
C ILE A 87 11.74 -8.03 -4.78
N ALA A 88 10.95 -8.55 -3.84
CA ALA A 88 9.96 -9.58 -4.12
C ALA A 88 8.90 -9.11 -5.13
N ALA A 89 8.39 -7.89 -5.00
CA ALA A 89 7.42 -7.34 -5.92
C ALA A 89 7.95 -7.27 -7.37
N ALA A 90 9.18 -6.83 -7.57
CA ALA A 90 9.80 -6.79 -8.89
C ALA A 90 10.07 -8.20 -9.45
N THR A 91 10.73 -9.07 -8.67
CA THR A 91 11.17 -10.39 -9.14
C THR A 91 10.02 -11.37 -9.33
N LEU A 92 9.07 -11.39 -8.39
CA LEU A 92 7.94 -12.33 -8.47
C LEU A 92 6.90 -11.86 -9.49
N SER A 93 6.68 -10.54 -9.65
CA SER A 93 5.80 -10.06 -10.72
C SER A 93 6.36 -10.37 -12.10
N ASP A 94 7.68 -10.24 -12.30
CA ASP A 94 8.32 -10.59 -13.55
C ASP A 94 8.15 -12.07 -13.88
N ARG A 95 8.30 -12.95 -12.88
CA ARG A 95 8.22 -14.40 -13.03
C ARG A 95 6.79 -14.94 -13.22
N TYR A 96 5.82 -14.40 -12.48
CA TYR A 96 4.48 -15.01 -12.35
C TYR A 96 3.35 -14.21 -13.01
N ILE A 97 3.55 -12.92 -13.35
CA ILE A 97 2.56 -12.07 -14.00
C ILE A 97 3.03 -11.77 -15.41
N THR A 98 2.42 -12.43 -16.40
CA THR A 98 2.85 -12.37 -17.80
C THR A 98 1.97 -11.48 -18.69
N ASP A 99 0.83 -11.04 -18.20
CA ASP A 99 -0.17 -10.23 -18.92
C ASP A 99 0.02 -8.73 -18.72
N ARG A 100 0.98 -8.31 -17.90
CA ARG A 100 1.33 -6.92 -17.59
C ARG A 100 2.84 -6.69 -17.65
N PHE A 101 3.23 -5.44 -17.79
CA PHE A 101 4.63 -5.03 -17.94
C PHE A 101 5.19 -4.39 -16.66
N LEU A 102 6.52 -4.47 -16.49
CA LEU A 102 7.23 -3.69 -15.50
C LEU A 102 7.29 -2.21 -15.95
N PRO A 103 7.30 -1.24 -15.03
CA PRO A 103 7.25 -1.40 -13.57
C PRO A 103 5.83 -1.54 -13.00
N ASP A 104 4.78 -1.35 -13.81
CA ASP A 104 3.40 -1.19 -13.36
C ASP A 104 2.91 -2.39 -12.55
N LYS A 105 3.14 -3.62 -13.03
CA LYS A 105 2.74 -4.83 -12.30
C LYS A 105 3.37 -4.95 -10.91
N ALA A 106 4.61 -4.47 -10.73
CA ALA A 106 5.29 -4.47 -9.44
C ALA A 106 4.79 -3.33 -8.54
N ILE A 107 4.47 -2.17 -9.11
CA ILE A 107 3.86 -1.04 -8.41
C ILE A 107 2.47 -1.43 -7.89
N ASP A 108 1.64 -2.04 -8.73
CA ASP A 108 0.30 -2.51 -8.36
C ASP A 108 0.35 -3.51 -7.18
N LEU A 109 1.33 -4.42 -7.17
CA LEU A 109 1.52 -5.36 -6.05
C LEU A 109 1.86 -4.65 -4.75
N VAL A 110 2.74 -3.66 -4.80
CA VAL A 110 3.11 -2.87 -3.62
C VAL A 110 1.90 -2.07 -3.12
N ASP A 111 1.15 -1.44 -4.03
CA ASP A 111 -0.03 -0.67 -3.68
C ASP A 111 -1.11 -1.54 -3.02
N GLU A 112 -1.41 -2.71 -3.60
CA GLU A 112 -2.40 -3.64 -3.03
C GLU A 112 -1.92 -4.21 -1.68
N ALA A 113 -0.62 -4.49 -1.52
CA ALA A 113 -0.07 -4.92 -0.23
C ALA A 113 -0.23 -3.84 0.84
N CYS A 114 0.06 -2.58 0.49
CA CYS A 114 -0.14 -1.44 1.37
C CYS A 114 -1.61 -1.29 1.77
N ALA A 115 -2.53 -1.36 0.81
CA ALA A 115 -3.96 -1.26 1.04
C ALA A 115 -4.51 -2.41 1.91
N LEU A 116 -4.01 -3.64 1.71
CA LEU A 116 -4.38 -4.81 2.50
C LEU A 116 -3.97 -4.63 3.96
N VAL A 117 -2.69 -4.32 4.21
CA VAL A 117 -2.16 -4.11 5.57
C VAL A 117 -2.87 -2.92 6.25
N ARG A 118 -3.14 -1.84 5.52
CA ARG A 118 -3.94 -0.72 6.03
C ARG A 118 -5.33 -1.16 6.47
N THR A 119 -6.00 -1.97 5.66
CA THR A 119 -7.33 -2.52 5.99
C THR A 119 -7.28 -3.41 7.24
N GLU A 120 -6.20 -4.20 7.41
CA GLU A 120 -5.98 -5.00 8.61
C GLU A 120 -5.78 -4.13 9.86
N ILE A 121 -5.00 -3.03 9.77
CA ILE A 121 -4.82 -2.07 10.87
C ILE A 121 -6.13 -1.41 11.28
N ASP A 122 -6.98 -1.08 10.30
CA ASP A 122 -8.26 -0.41 10.57
C ASP A 122 -9.34 -1.38 11.05
N SER A 123 -9.19 -2.67 10.79
CA SER A 123 -10.12 -3.73 11.17
C SER A 123 -9.84 -4.25 12.58
N MET A 124 -10.87 -4.77 13.24
CA MET A 124 -10.69 -5.46 14.52
C MET A 124 -9.89 -6.76 14.31
N PRO A 125 -8.81 -7.00 15.08
CA PRO A 125 -8.06 -8.25 15.01
C PRO A 125 -8.96 -9.50 15.21
N THR A 126 -8.64 -10.56 14.48
CA THR A 126 -9.41 -11.81 14.50
C THR A 126 -9.58 -12.37 15.93
N GLU A 127 -8.54 -12.24 16.77
CA GLU A 127 -8.61 -12.69 18.17
C GLU A 127 -9.69 -11.94 18.96
N LEU A 128 -9.80 -10.62 18.80
CA LEU A 128 -10.82 -9.80 19.44
C LEU A 128 -12.22 -10.10 18.89
N ASP A 129 -12.33 -10.30 17.59
CA ASP A 129 -13.61 -10.64 16.96
C ASP A 129 -14.15 -11.99 17.46
N VAL A 130 -13.29 -13.00 17.60
CA VAL A 130 -13.66 -14.31 18.16
C VAL A 130 -14.17 -14.19 19.59
N ILE A 131 -13.47 -13.45 20.45
CA ILE A 131 -13.88 -13.23 21.85
C ILE A 131 -15.21 -12.45 21.87
N SER A 132 -15.36 -11.41 21.07
CA SER A 132 -16.57 -10.60 20.97
C SER A 132 -17.79 -11.44 20.56
N ARG A 133 -17.65 -12.30 19.54
CA ARG A 133 -18.72 -13.21 19.10
C ARG A 133 -19.09 -14.20 20.19
N ARG A 134 -18.11 -14.72 20.94
CA ARG A 134 -18.36 -15.64 22.03
C ARG A 134 -19.09 -14.97 23.18
N ILE A 135 -18.73 -13.73 23.52
CA ILE A 135 -19.48 -12.94 24.51
C ILE A 135 -20.92 -12.75 24.05
N THR A 136 -21.16 -12.39 22.79
CA THR A 136 -22.53 -12.24 22.24
C THR A 136 -23.31 -13.53 22.31
N GLN A 137 -22.72 -14.69 22.02
CA GLN A 137 -23.36 -15.99 22.16
C GLN A 137 -23.79 -16.25 23.62
N TYR A 138 -22.89 -15.96 24.56
CA TYR A 138 -23.19 -16.11 25.98
C TYR A 138 -24.27 -15.16 26.48
N GLU A 139 -24.32 -13.93 25.96
CA GLU A 139 -25.41 -12.98 26.26
C GLU A 139 -26.79 -13.49 25.79
N ILE A 140 -26.82 -14.13 24.61
CA ILE A 140 -28.03 -14.75 24.08
C ILE A 140 -28.45 -15.95 24.96
N GLU A 141 -27.49 -16.83 25.34
CA GLU A 141 -27.74 -17.97 26.22
C GLU A 141 -28.21 -17.51 27.63
N GLU A 142 -27.56 -16.46 28.17
CA GLU A 142 -27.97 -15.86 29.44
C GLU A 142 -29.43 -15.36 29.42
N ALA A 143 -29.78 -14.67 28.31
CA ALA A 143 -31.15 -14.15 28.15
C ALA A 143 -32.19 -15.27 28.05
N ALA A 144 -31.84 -16.43 27.50
CA ALA A 144 -32.69 -17.61 27.46
C ALA A 144 -32.82 -18.27 28.85
N LEU A 145 -31.68 -18.54 29.51
CA LEU A 145 -31.63 -19.20 30.82
C LEU A 145 -32.27 -18.37 31.94
N LYS A 146 -32.30 -17.04 31.84
CA LYS A 146 -33.02 -16.17 32.78
C LYS A 146 -34.53 -16.41 32.84
N LYS A 147 -35.09 -17.04 31.83
CA LYS A 147 -36.55 -17.36 31.77
C LYS A 147 -36.88 -18.72 32.38
N GLU A 148 -35.85 -19.54 32.60
CA GLU A 148 -35.99 -20.86 33.17
C GLU A 148 -35.83 -20.79 34.71
N THR A 149 -36.54 -21.70 35.41
CA THR A 149 -36.54 -21.74 36.89
C THR A 149 -36.06 -23.07 37.46
N ASP A 150 -35.67 -24.00 36.61
CA ASP A 150 -35.19 -25.31 37.04
C ASP A 150 -33.76 -25.23 37.61
N PRO A 151 -33.39 -26.13 38.54
CA PRO A 151 -32.10 -26.08 39.20
C PRO A 151 -30.87 -26.19 38.25
N MET A 152 -30.97 -26.97 37.16
CA MET A 152 -29.90 -27.15 36.20
C MET A 152 -29.66 -25.87 35.39
N SER A 153 -30.71 -25.18 34.96
CA SER A 153 -30.64 -23.91 34.26
C SER A 153 -30.05 -22.82 35.16
N LEU A 154 -30.37 -22.82 36.46
CA LEU A 154 -29.78 -21.87 37.42
C LEU A 154 -28.27 -22.10 37.64
N GLU A 155 -27.84 -23.36 37.73
CA GLU A 155 -26.43 -23.73 37.87
C GLU A 155 -25.65 -23.34 36.60
N ARG A 156 -26.20 -23.68 35.42
CA ARG A 156 -25.62 -23.27 34.13
C ARG A 156 -25.50 -21.74 33.99
N LEU A 157 -26.52 -21.00 34.44
CA LEU A 157 -26.53 -19.55 34.43
C LEU A 157 -25.42 -18.97 35.31
N ALA A 158 -25.16 -19.54 36.49
CA ALA A 158 -24.09 -19.11 37.36
C ALA A 158 -22.71 -19.36 36.74
N GLN A 159 -22.51 -20.54 36.15
CA GLN A 159 -21.28 -20.88 35.42
C GLN A 159 -21.07 -19.96 34.24
N LEU A 160 -22.11 -19.76 33.39
CA LEU A 160 -22.05 -18.90 32.22
C LEU A 160 -21.62 -17.47 32.57
N ARG A 161 -22.19 -16.92 33.63
CA ARG A 161 -21.85 -15.59 34.11
C ARG A 161 -20.39 -15.46 34.52
N LYS A 162 -19.81 -16.51 35.12
CA LYS A 162 -18.38 -16.53 35.47
C LYS A 162 -17.53 -16.55 34.23
N GLU A 163 -17.81 -17.46 33.30
CA GLU A 163 -17.08 -17.56 32.01
C GLU A 163 -17.18 -16.25 31.21
N MET A 164 -18.36 -15.63 31.19
CA MET A 164 -18.58 -14.36 30.50
C MET A 164 -17.82 -13.21 31.16
N ALA A 165 -17.70 -13.19 32.49
CA ALA A 165 -16.90 -12.18 33.19
C ALA A 165 -15.40 -12.30 32.86
N GLU A 166 -14.85 -13.51 32.83
CA GLU A 166 -13.47 -13.80 32.43
C GLU A 166 -13.21 -13.36 30.98
N LEU A 167 -14.11 -13.71 30.04
CA LEU A 167 -13.99 -13.29 28.62
C LEU A 167 -14.10 -11.77 28.45
N ARG A 168 -14.93 -11.09 29.22
CA ARG A 168 -15.06 -9.62 29.17
C ARG A 168 -13.78 -8.92 29.67
N GLU A 169 -13.14 -9.45 30.70
CA GLU A 169 -11.86 -8.90 31.17
C GLU A 169 -10.74 -9.15 30.16
N GLU A 170 -10.69 -10.35 29.55
CA GLU A 170 -9.75 -10.63 28.47
C GLU A 170 -9.96 -9.71 27.26
N PHE A 171 -11.22 -9.56 26.83
CA PHE A 171 -11.58 -8.64 25.74
C PHE A 171 -11.15 -7.20 26.03
N LYS A 172 -11.42 -6.72 27.25
CA LYS A 172 -11.07 -5.36 27.66
C LYS A 172 -9.55 -5.14 27.66
N ALA A 173 -8.78 -6.11 28.14
CA ALA A 173 -7.32 -6.04 28.16
C ALA A 173 -6.75 -6.00 26.73
N LYS A 174 -7.15 -6.93 25.86
CA LYS A 174 -6.71 -6.99 24.46
C LYS A 174 -7.18 -5.78 23.66
N LYS A 175 -8.40 -5.30 23.89
CA LYS A 175 -8.92 -4.09 23.24
C LYS A 175 -8.11 -2.85 23.63
N ALA A 176 -7.75 -2.70 24.91
CA ALA A 176 -6.92 -1.60 25.36
C ALA A 176 -5.48 -1.66 24.79
N GLN A 177 -4.96 -2.86 24.54
CA GLN A 177 -3.71 -3.06 23.84
C GLN A 177 -3.84 -2.62 22.37
N TRP A 178 -4.85 -3.13 21.66
CA TRP A 178 -5.12 -2.77 20.26
C TRP A 178 -5.32 -1.26 20.07
N ASP A 179 -6.11 -0.61 20.92
CA ASP A 179 -6.36 0.83 20.85
C ASP A 179 -5.05 1.64 21.03
N ARG A 180 -4.15 1.19 21.92
CA ARG A 180 -2.82 1.80 22.11
C ARG A 180 -1.93 1.63 20.89
N GLU A 181 -1.83 0.42 20.34
CA GLU A 181 -1.04 0.12 19.14
C GLU A 181 -1.55 0.93 17.95
N LYS A 182 -2.86 0.96 17.71
CA LYS A 182 -3.50 1.75 16.64
C LYS A 182 -3.23 3.25 16.81
N SER A 183 -3.30 3.77 18.02
CA SER A 183 -3.00 5.18 18.30
C SER A 183 -1.52 5.52 18.04
N ALA A 184 -0.60 4.63 18.37
CA ALA A 184 0.83 4.83 18.11
C ALA A 184 1.11 4.85 16.60
N ILE A 185 0.55 3.91 15.84
CA ILE A 185 0.65 3.89 14.36
C ILE A 185 0.09 5.20 13.77
N GLY A 186 -1.08 5.65 14.23
CA GLY A 186 -1.70 6.89 13.76
C GLY A 186 -0.87 8.15 14.03
N LYS A 187 -0.16 8.21 15.15
CA LYS A 187 0.75 9.33 15.44
C LYS A 187 1.95 9.36 14.48
N VAL A 188 2.58 8.21 14.26
CA VAL A 188 3.70 8.11 13.32
C VAL A 188 3.27 8.47 11.90
N GLN A 189 2.08 8.00 11.48
CA GLN A 189 1.51 8.36 10.18
C GLN A 189 1.35 9.87 10.03
N LYS A 190 0.74 10.54 11.03
CA LYS A 190 0.55 11.99 10.99
C LYS A 190 1.88 12.75 10.90
N LEU A 191 2.88 12.33 11.65
CA LEU A 191 4.22 12.94 11.58
C LEU A 191 4.88 12.77 10.21
N ARG A 192 4.64 11.65 9.52
CA ARG A 192 5.13 11.40 8.16
C ARG A 192 4.39 12.26 7.14
N GLU A 193 3.07 12.43 7.27
CA GLU A 193 2.27 13.34 6.45
C GLU A 193 2.77 14.78 6.59
N ASP A 194 3.01 15.24 7.83
CA ASP A 194 3.57 16.55 8.11
C ASP A 194 4.98 16.72 7.50
N LEU A 195 5.80 15.68 7.52
CA LEU A 195 7.13 15.67 6.90
C LEU A 195 7.05 15.79 5.37
N GLU A 196 6.13 15.07 4.73
CA GLU A 196 5.92 15.17 3.28
C GLU A 196 5.41 16.56 2.88
N GLN A 197 4.48 17.13 3.65
CA GLN A 197 4.03 18.50 3.44
C GLN A 197 5.18 19.50 3.56
N ALA A 198 6.02 19.37 4.59
CA ALA A 198 7.20 20.22 4.76
C ALA A 198 8.20 20.08 3.61
N ASN A 199 8.42 18.88 3.08
CA ASN A 199 9.26 18.65 1.91
C ASN A 199 8.66 19.30 0.65
N ALA A 200 7.35 19.15 0.42
CA ALA A 200 6.66 19.78 -0.70
C ALA A 200 6.69 21.32 -0.61
N GLU A 201 6.57 21.87 0.60
CA GLU A 201 6.72 23.31 0.81
C GLU A 201 8.16 23.79 0.59
N LEU A 202 9.15 23.00 0.99
CA LEU A 202 10.55 23.29 0.72
C LEU A 202 10.84 23.39 -0.78
N GLU A 203 10.35 22.40 -1.57
CA GLU A 203 10.48 22.45 -3.02
C GLU A 203 9.81 23.69 -3.64
N ARG A 204 8.63 24.06 -3.14
CA ARG A 204 7.93 25.28 -3.63
C ARG A 204 8.70 26.55 -3.28
N ALA A 205 9.21 26.66 -2.04
CA ALA A 205 10.03 27.78 -1.61
C ALA A 205 11.31 27.91 -2.45
N GLN A 206 11.99 26.79 -2.75
CA GLN A 206 13.17 26.77 -3.62
C GLN A 206 12.84 27.23 -5.05
N ARG A 207 11.72 26.77 -5.64
CA ARG A 207 11.28 27.20 -6.98
C ARG A 207 10.89 28.69 -7.04
N GLN A 208 10.44 29.25 -5.91
CA GLN A 208 10.07 30.67 -5.79
C GLN A 208 11.24 31.55 -5.34
N TYR A 209 12.44 30.96 -5.11
CA TYR A 209 13.62 31.64 -4.57
C TYR A 209 13.39 32.26 -3.18
N ASP A 210 12.43 31.74 -2.40
CA ASP A 210 12.23 32.12 -0.99
C ASP A 210 13.22 31.36 -0.11
N LEU A 211 14.45 31.92 -0.03
CA LEU A 211 15.56 31.29 0.68
C LEU A 211 15.37 31.27 2.20
N GLU A 212 14.63 32.24 2.76
CA GLU A 212 14.38 32.30 4.19
C GLU A 212 13.46 31.15 4.62
N LYS A 213 12.33 30.99 3.94
CA LYS A 213 11.41 29.88 4.18
C LYS A 213 12.04 28.52 3.90
N ALA A 214 12.83 28.42 2.82
CA ALA A 214 13.56 27.19 2.51
C ALA A 214 14.55 26.81 3.61
N ALA A 215 15.32 27.78 4.15
CA ALA A 215 16.25 27.53 5.24
C ALA A 215 15.54 27.11 6.54
N GLN A 216 14.45 27.76 6.88
CA GLN A 216 13.64 27.42 8.08
C GLN A 216 13.10 25.98 7.99
N LEU A 217 12.56 25.58 6.85
CA LEU A 217 12.05 24.21 6.63
C LEU A 217 13.19 23.19 6.66
N GLN A 218 14.27 23.45 5.93
CA GLN A 218 15.38 22.50 5.75
C GLN A 218 16.19 22.27 7.04
N TYR A 219 16.44 23.31 7.83
CA TYR A 219 17.31 23.22 9.01
C TYR A 219 16.53 23.22 10.35
N GLY A 220 15.24 23.59 10.34
CA GLY A 220 14.38 23.59 11.51
C GLY A 220 13.34 22.46 11.46
N THR A 221 12.24 22.65 10.74
CA THR A 221 11.06 21.80 10.80
C THR A 221 11.31 20.35 10.36
N ILE A 222 12.00 20.13 9.25
CA ILE A 222 12.24 18.76 8.72
C ILE A 222 13.10 17.91 9.66
N PRO A 223 14.22 18.41 10.23
CA PRO A 223 14.99 17.65 11.20
C PRO A 223 14.23 17.36 12.50
N GLU A 224 13.37 18.28 12.96
CA GLU A 224 12.53 18.07 14.16
C GLU A 224 11.50 16.97 13.92
N LEU A 225 10.79 16.98 12.78
CA LEU A 225 9.84 15.94 12.40
C LEU A 225 10.52 14.57 12.28
N LYS A 226 11.71 14.50 11.66
CA LYS A 226 12.49 13.25 11.56
C LYS A 226 12.88 12.71 12.93
N LYS A 227 13.28 13.58 13.87
CA LYS A 227 13.57 13.17 15.26
C LYS A 227 12.32 12.69 15.99
N ALA A 228 11.19 13.36 15.80
CA ALA A 228 9.92 12.95 16.40
C ALA A 228 9.46 11.58 15.88
N ILE A 229 9.59 11.32 14.58
CA ILE A 229 9.29 10.02 13.98
C ILE A 229 10.19 8.94 14.59
N ALA A 230 11.49 9.16 14.64
CA ALA A 230 12.45 8.20 15.21
C ALA A 230 12.16 7.90 16.69
N ALA A 231 11.80 8.92 17.48
CA ALA A 231 11.45 8.76 18.88
C ALA A 231 10.16 7.93 19.09
N GLU A 232 9.10 8.18 18.30
CA GLU A 232 7.87 7.40 18.36
C GLU A 232 8.07 5.95 17.87
N GLU A 233 8.92 5.74 16.86
CA GLU A 233 9.28 4.41 16.37
C GLU A 233 10.11 3.62 17.41
N GLU A 234 11.01 4.28 18.13
CA GLU A 234 11.78 3.68 19.21
C GLU A 234 10.92 3.40 20.45
N ALA A 235 9.99 4.29 20.78
CA ALA A 235 9.02 4.10 21.87
C ALA A 235 8.06 2.93 21.63
N ALA A 236 7.75 2.63 20.35
CA ALA A 236 6.96 1.46 19.97
C ALA A 236 7.70 0.12 20.21
N GLY A 237 9.03 0.15 20.48
CA GLY A 237 9.88 -0.96 20.90
C GLY A 237 10.19 -2.01 19.85
N PRO A 238 11.28 -2.78 20.00
CA PRO A 238 11.68 -3.84 19.07
C PRO A 238 10.85 -5.15 19.22
N ASN A 239 10.04 -5.29 20.29
CA ASN A 239 9.28 -6.51 20.58
C ASN A 239 7.90 -6.51 19.89
N ARG A 240 7.90 -6.62 18.56
CA ARG A 240 6.67 -6.77 17.77
C ARG A 240 6.15 -8.21 17.69
N HIS A 241 6.77 -9.18 18.41
CA HIS A 241 6.30 -10.58 18.39
C HIS A 241 4.92 -10.76 19.06
N ASP A 242 4.56 -9.90 20.04
CA ASP A 242 3.26 -9.92 20.72
C ASP A 242 2.32 -8.79 20.25
N SER A 243 2.64 -8.08 19.17
CA SER A 243 1.80 -7.03 18.61
C SER A 243 0.57 -7.62 17.92
N LEU A 244 -0.61 -7.09 18.23
CA LEU A 244 -1.87 -7.44 17.58
C LEU A 244 -1.98 -6.88 16.16
N LEU A 245 -1.20 -5.81 15.87
CA LEU A 245 -1.21 -5.12 14.57
C LEU A 245 0.14 -5.27 13.88
N ARG A 246 0.10 -5.63 12.60
CA ARG A 246 1.25 -5.60 11.69
C ARG A 246 1.14 -4.37 10.81
N ASP A 247 2.12 -3.49 10.88
CA ASP A 247 2.20 -2.26 10.07
C ASP A 247 3.26 -2.32 8.98
N THR A 248 3.89 -3.48 8.81
CA THR A 248 5.05 -3.66 7.96
C THR A 248 4.78 -4.69 6.87
N ILE A 249 5.05 -4.29 5.63
CA ILE A 249 4.93 -5.16 4.45
C ILE A 249 6.24 -5.90 4.25
N THR A 250 6.15 -7.20 4.16
CA THR A 250 7.26 -8.13 3.91
C THR A 250 7.06 -8.87 2.58
N GLU A 251 8.02 -9.71 2.23
CA GLU A 251 7.92 -10.60 1.06
C GLU A 251 6.68 -11.50 1.10
N GLU A 252 6.22 -11.87 2.30
CA GLU A 252 5.08 -12.76 2.48
C GLU A 252 3.77 -12.12 2.02
N GLU A 253 3.55 -10.83 2.32
CA GLU A 253 2.36 -10.11 1.88
C GLU A 253 2.32 -10.01 0.34
N ILE A 254 3.47 -9.73 -0.28
CA ILE A 254 3.60 -9.71 -1.74
C ILE A 254 3.28 -11.08 -2.34
N ALA A 255 3.85 -12.14 -1.78
CA ALA A 255 3.61 -13.52 -2.24
C ALA A 255 2.12 -13.92 -2.13
N LYS A 256 1.44 -13.54 -1.05
CA LYS A 256 -0.01 -13.78 -0.87
C LYS A 256 -0.86 -13.09 -1.92
N ILE A 257 -0.49 -11.88 -2.34
CA ILE A 257 -1.23 -11.15 -3.37
C ILE A 257 -1.05 -11.82 -4.73
N ILE A 258 0.18 -12.20 -5.08
CA ILE A 258 0.47 -12.92 -6.32
C ILE A 258 -0.30 -14.25 -6.35
N GLU A 259 -0.34 -14.98 -5.23
CA GLU A 259 -1.14 -16.20 -5.12
C GLU A 259 -2.63 -15.93 -5.37
N ARG A 260 -3.16 -14.82 -4.87
CA ARG A 260 -4.55 -14.41 -5.11
C ARG A 260 -4.80 -14.07 -6.59
N TRP A 261 -3.86 -13.40 -7.26
CA TRP A 261 -4.01 -12.99 -8.65
C TRP A 261 -3.83 -14.13 -9.65
N THR A 262 -2.85 -14.99 -9.38
CA THR A 262 -2.44 -16.04 -10.32
C THR A 262 -2.98 -17.43 -9.98
N GLY A 263 -3.40 -17.65 -8.73
CA GLY A 263 -3.76 -18.96 -8.21
C GLY A 263 -2.54 -19.88 -7.92
N ILE A 264 -1.31 -19.36 -8.08
CA ILE A 264 -0.07 -20.13 -7.86
C ILE A 264 0.37 -19.97 -6.40
N PRO A 265 0.61 -21.06 -5.64
CA PRO A 265 0.99 -20.98 -4.22
C PRO A 265 2.46 -20.53 -4.05
N VAL A 266 2.75 -19.28 -4.38
CA VAL A 266 4.09 -18.67 -4.41
C VAL A 266 4.73 -18.66 -3.03
N ALA A 267 3.95 -18.41 -1.98
CA ALA A 267 4.46 -18.44 -0.60
C ALA A 267 5.12 -19.77 -0.24
N ARG A 268 4.48 -20.90 -0.60
CA ARG A 268 5.04 -22.26 -0.37
C ARG A 268 6.26 -22.55 -1.22
N LEU A 269 6.33 -21.98 -2.43
CA LEU A 269 7.49 -22.15 -3.30
C LEU A 269 8.71 -21.39 -2.76
N MET A 270 8.51 -20.22 -2.19
CA MET A 270 9.58 -19.44 -1.55
C MET A 270 10.11 -20.12 -0.28
N GLU A 271 9.24 -20.69 0.55
CA GLU A 271 9.67 -21.49 1.71
C GLU A 271 10.52 -22.69 1.27
N GLY A 272 10.07 -23.43 0.26
CA GLY A 272 10.82 -24.57 -0.29
C GLY A 272 12.17 -24.19 -0.93
N GLU A 273 12.30 -23.02 -1.53
CA GLU A 273 13.58 -22.52 -2.06
C GLU A 273 14.52 -22.11 -0.92
N ARG A 274 14.02 -21.44 0.13
CA ARG A 274 14.82 -21.09 1.33
C ARG A 274 15.32 -22.34 2.07
N GLU A 275 14.47 -23.33 2.29
CA GLU A 275 14.87 -24.61 2.91
C GLU A 275 15.92 -25.34 2.06
N LYS A 276 15.74 -25.40 0.74
CA LYS A 276 16.73 -25.97 -0.17
C LYS A 276 18.07 -25.26 -0.13
N LEU A 277 18.07 -23.92 -0.03
CA LEU A 277 19.30 -23.12 0.09
C LEU A 277 19.99 -23.36 1.44
N LEU A 278 19.25 -23.54 2.53
CA LEU A 278 19.80 -23.86 3.85
C LEU A 278 20.40 -25.27 3.93
N HIS A 279 19.97 -26.18 3.06
CA HIS A 279 20.47 -27.57 3.00
C HIS A 279 21.48 -27.81 1.87
N LEU A 280 21.93 -26.76 1.19
CA LEU A 280 22.96 -26.82 0.14
C LEU A 280 24.41 -26.80 0.69
N GLU A 281 24.60 -26.62 1.99
CA GLU A 281 25.84 -26.86 2.72
C GLU A 281 25.84 -28.25 3.35
#